data_d6109d5f1ed7158dc998f57d2ee09727
#
_entry.id   d6109d5f1ed7158dc998f57d2ee09727
#
_cell.length_a   1.000
_cell.length_b   1.000
_cell.length_c   1.000
_cell.angle_alpha   90.00
_cell.angle_beta   90.00
_cell.angle_gamma   90.00
#
_symmetry.space_group_name_H-M   'P 1'
#
loop_
_entity.id
_entity.type
_entity.pdbx_description
1 polymer ?
#
loop_
_entity_poly.entity_id
_entity_poly.type
_entity_poly.pdbx_seq_one_letter_code
_entity_poly.pdbx_strand_id
1 'polypeptide(L)'
;MSQILHIVPTPIGNLEDITIRSLNYFKQADLVICEDTRSANRLFRMLDIDLFDKKFLSYHKDNEHRIVDMLINEIQTYTFPILLSEAGMPAISDPGYLLIRNCIKAGLEIEVIPGASAGLVALVGSGLPCDKFHFEGFLPTKSGRKQRLEFINNYPYTSVIYESPYRINKTLQEMLEFFSPDHPIAICRELTKMHEEFIRGQLSEIIEQTKDKKWKGEIVLVIAGKNIKNL
;
A
#
# COMPACT_ATOMS: atom_id res chain seq x y z
N MET A 1 15.31 15.23 25.31
CA MET A 1 15.26 14.90 23.86
C MET A 1 13.81 14.75 23.50
N SER A 2 13.38 15.29 22.34
CA SER A 2 12.02 15.06 21.85
C SER A 2 11.84 13.56 21.55
N GLN A 3 10.67 13.03 21.88
CA GLN A 3 10.34 11.63 21.58
C GLN A 3 10.04 11.49 20.11
N ILE A 4 10.53 10.42 19.47
CA ILE A 4 10.41 10.17 18.03
C ILE A 4 9.54 8.95 17.79
N LEU A 5 8.51 9.07 16.93
CA LEU A 5 7.83 7.91 16.37
C LEU A 5 8.46 7.55 15.02
N HIS A 6 8.96 6.33 14.89
CA HIS A 6 9.56 5.83 13.66
C HIS A 6 8.50 5.12 12.80
N ILE A 7 8.31 5.60 11.58
CA ILE A 7 7.42 4.98 10.59
C ILE A 7 8.26 4.03 9.74
N VAL A 8 8.08 2.73 9.93
CA VAL A 8 8.99 1.72 9.38
C VAL A 8 8.23 0.81 8.39
N PRO A 9 8.59 0.84 7.10
CA PRO A 9 7.96 0.00 6.09
C PRO A 9 8.35 -1.47 6.24
N THR A 10 7.43 -2.34 5.81
CA THR A 10 7.61 -3.79 5.74
C THR A 10 7.79 -4.25 4.28
N PRO A 11 8.30 -5.45 4.02
CA PRO A 11 8.27 -6.04 2.68
C PRO A 11 6.85 -6.21 2.15
N ILE A 12 6.68 -6.17 0.83
CA ILE A 12 5.37 -6.40 0.17
C ILE A 12 5.17 -7.85 -0.32
N GLY A 13 6.16 -8.70 -0.07
CA GLY A 13 6.09 -10.12 -0.48
C GLY A 13 7.40 -10.84 -0.26
N ASN A 14 8.52 -10.31 -0.75
CA ASN A 14 9.85 -10.86 -0.56
C ASN A 14 10.53 -10.23 0.67
N LEU A 15 10.97 -11.06 1.62
CA LEU A 15 11.66 -10.58 2.83
C LEU A 15 12.97 -9.86 2.54
N GLU A 16 13.63 -10.17 1.43
CA GLU A 16 14.88 -9.52 1.01
C GLU A 16 14.69 -8.06 0.58
N ASP A 17 13.45 -7.63 0.33
CA ASP A 17 13.13 -6.23 0.03
C ASP A 17 13.11 -5.33 1.28
N ILE A 18 13.35 -5.89 2.47
CA ILE A 18 13.50 -5.10 3.68
C ILE A 18 14.79 -4.27 3.61
N THR A 19 14.70 -2.99 3.98
CA THR A 19 15.93 -2.20 4.10
C THR A 19 16.72 -2.59 5.34
N ILE A 20 18.05 -2.49 5.26
CA ILE A 20 18.93 -2.73 6.41
C ILE A 20 18.52 -1.82 7.59
N ARG A 21 18.10 -0.58 7.31
CA ARG A 21 17.67 0.36 8.34
C ARG A 21 16.35 -0.08 8.98
N SER A 22 15.36 -0.53 8.20
CA SER A 22 14.12 -1.09 8.75
C SER A 22 14.39 -2.30 9.64
N LEU A 23 15.26 -3.21 9.20
CA LEU A 23 15.65 -4.39 9.99
C LEU A 23 16.30 -4.00 11.34
N ASN A 24 17.18 -2.99 11.32
CA ASN A 24 17.81 -2.48 12.54
C ASN A 24 16.78 -1.84 13.48
N TYR A 25 15.78 -1.14 12.93
CA TYR A 25 14.71 -0.50 13.72
C TYR A 25 13.78 -1.53 14.33
N PHE A 26 13.46 -2.61 13.61
CA PHE A 26 12.70 -3.72 14.19
C PHE A 26 13.43 -4.39 15.37
N LYS A 27 14.77 -4.52 15.29
CA LYS A 27 15.58 -5.07 16.39
C LYS A 27 15.57 -4.16 17.62
N GLN A 28 15.65 -2.84 17.43
CA GLN A 28 15.72 -1.84 18.49
C GLN A 28 14.37 -1.52 19.13
N ALA A 29 13.26 -1.75 18.41
CA ALA A 29 11.93 -1.39 18.85
C ALA A 29 11.56 -2.05 20.18
N ASP A 30 11.08 -1.26 21.13
CA ASP A 30 10.50 -1.68 22.40
C ASP A 30 8.96 -1.53 22.40
N LEU A 31 8.41 -0.66 21.53
CA LEU A 31 6.98 -0.54 21.22
C LEU A 31 6.73 -0.69 19.73
N VAL A 32 5.87 -1.63 19.36
CA VAL A 32 5.47 -1.92 17.98
C VAL A 32 3.97 -1.65 17.81
N ILE A 33 3.63 -0.61 17.07
CA ILE A 33 2.24 -0.28 16.72
C ILE A 33 2.00 -0.85 15.30
N CYS A 34 0.98 -1.69 15.13
CA CYS A 34 0.71 -2.41 13.89
C CYS A 34 -0.79 -2.72 13.74
N GLU A 35 -1.25 -3.03 12.53
CA GLU A 35 -2.65 -3.34 12.28
C GLU A 35 -3.05 -4.68 12.92
N ASP A 36 -2.36 -5.76 12.61
CA ASP A 36 -2.51 -7.08 13.26
C ASP A 36 -1.21 -7.50 13.96
N THR A 37 -1.28 -7.64 15.28
CA THR A 37 -0.13 -8.05 16.10
C THR A 37 0.35 -9.46 15.77
N ARG A 38 -0.51 -10.34 15.25
CA ARG A 38 -0.13 -11.72 14.85
C ARG A 38 0.73 -11.69 13.60
N SER A 39 0.33 -10.87 12.59
CA SER A 39 1.11 -10.66 11.37
C SER A 39 2.47 -10.03 11.68
N ALA A 40 2.51 -9.00 12.53
CA ALA A 40 3.75 -8.37 12.97
C ALA A 40 4.68 -9.35 13.70
N ASN A 41 4.15 -10.12 14.67
CA ASN A 41 4.92 -11.16 15.37
C ASN A 41 5.47 -12.22 14.41
N ARG A 42 4.69 -12.62 13.41
CA ARG A 42 5.13 -13.57 12.38
C ARG A 42 6.29 -12.99 11.57
N LEU A 43 6.18 -11.74 11.10
CA LEU A 43 7.24 -11.06 10.37
C LEU A 43 8.54 -11.01 11.17
N PHE A 44 8.48 -10.62 12.45
CA PHE A 44 9.66 -10.53 13.31
C PHE A 44 10.33 -11.90 13.50
N ARG A 45 9.55 -12.98 13.68
CA ARG A 45 10.10 -14.35 13.75
C ARG A 45 10.76 -14.78 12.44
N MET A 46 10.17 -14.44 11.28
CA MET A 46 10.76 -14.75 9.97
C MET A 46 12.06 -13.99 9.72
N LEU A 47 12.30 -12.89 10.43
CA LEU A 47 13.52 -12.08 10.39
C LEU A 47 14.49 -12.39 11.53
N ASP A 48 14.26 -13.47 12.29
CA ASP A 48 15.05 -13.87 13.47
C ASP A 48 15.21 -12.76 14.52
N ILE A 49 14.12 -11.98 14.74
CA ILE A 49 14.08 -10.90 15.74
C ILE A 49 13.39 -11.41 17.01
N ASP A 50 14.08 -11.24 18.14
CA ASP A 50 13.52 -11.55 19.46
C ASP A 50 12.33 -10.63 19.79
N LEU A 51 11.31 -11.23 20.42
CA LEU A 51 10.08 -10.55 20.80
C LEU A 51 10.02 -10.24 22.32
N PHE A 52 10.98 -10.73 23.10
CA PHE A 52 10.91 -10.77 24.55
C PHE A 52 10.65 -9.40 25.19
N ASP A 53 11.38 -8.36 24.76
CA ASP A 53 11.29 -7.01 25.33
C ASP A 53 10.40 -6.06 24.48
N LYS A 54 9.50 -6.59 23.66
CA LYS A 54 8.69 -5.79 22.75
C LYS A 54 7.22 -5.81 23.11
N LYS A 55 6.62 -4.63 23.28
CA LYS A 55 5.17 -4.48 23.41
C LYS A 55 4.54 -4.28 22.03
N PHE A 56 3.53 -5.06 21.70
CA PHE A 56 2.76 -4.93 20.46
C PHE A 56 1.39 -4.34 20.76
N LEU A 57 1.00 -3.28 20.02
CA LEU A 57 -0.31 -2.64 20.13
C LEU A 57 -1.00 -2.64 18.76
N SER A 58 -2.27 -3.08 18.76
CA SER A 58 -3.07 -3.10 17.53
C SER A 58 -3.69 -1.73 17.26
N TYR A 59 -3.49 -1.23 16.03
CA TYR A 59 -4.02 0.04 15.53
C TYR A 59 -4.55 -0.13 14.10
N HIS A 60 -5.87 -0.15 13.94
CA HIS A 60 -6.57 -0.41 12.68
C HIS A 60 -7.73 0.57 12.49
N LYS A 61 -8.32 0.61 11.29
CA LYS A 61 -9.38 1.56 10.89
C LYS A 61 -10.54 1.63 11.86
N ASP A 62 -10.92 0.49 12.48
CA ASP A 62 -12.09 0.44 13.37
C ASP A 62 -11.80 0.97 14.78
N ASN A 63 -10.54 1.08 15.19
CA ASN A 63 -10.15 1.54 16.51
C ASN A 63 -9.36 2.86 16.55
N GLU A 64 -8.86 3.33 15.37
CA GLU A 64 -7.89 4.44 15.29
C GLU A 64 -8.36 5.72 15.99
N HIS A 65 -9.63 6.10 15.85
CA HIS A 65 -10.16 7.30 16.51
C HIS A 65 -10.26 7.16 18.04
N ARG A 66 -10.45 5.94 18.54
CA ARG A 66 -10.65 5.68 19.96
C ARG A 66 -9.35 5.60 20.75
N ILE A 67 -8.29 5.08 20.13
CA ILE A 67 -7.06 4.76 20.85
C ILE A 67 -5.89 5.70 20.56
N VAL A 68 -6.06 6.68 19.64
CA VAL A 68 -4.98 7.56 19.23
C VAL A 68 -4.34 8.32 20.40
N ASP A 69 -5.13 8.85 21.34
CA ASP A 69 -4.62 9.58 22.51
C ASP A 69 -3.86 8.64 23.47
N MET A 70 -4.36 7.41 23.66
CA MET A 70 -3.66 6.39 24.44
C MET A 70 -2.32 6.03 23.78
N LEU A 71 -2.29 5.87 22.46
CA LEU A 71 -1.04 5.57 21.75
C LEU A 71 -0.01 6.69 21.85
N ILE A 72 -0.43 7.96 21.83
CA ILE A 72 0.49 9.11 22.02
C ILE A 72 1.14 9.02 23.41
N ASN A 73 0.37 8.72 24.45
CA ASN A 73 0.91 8.54 25.81
C ASN A 73 1.88 7.35 25.88
N GLU A 74 1.54 6.23 25.25
CA GLU A 74 2.43 5.06 25.17
C GLU A 74 3.73 5.42 24.44
N ILE A 75 3.68 6.05 23.26
CA ILE A 75 4.85 6.48 22.50
C ILE A 75 5.79 7.32 23.37
N GLN A 76 5.27 8.18 24.24
CA GLN A 76 6.07 9.03 25.13
C GLN A 76 6.78 8.25 26.24
N THR A 77 6.36 7.03 26.57
CA THR A 77 6.93 6.22 27.65
C THR A 77 7.98 5.23 27.17
N TYR A 78 7.99 4.90 25.86
CA TYR A 78 8.93 3.95 25.28
C TYR A 78 10.13 4.63 24.64
N THR A 79 11.27 3.92 24.58
CA THR A 79 12.53 4.49 24.05
C THR A 79 12.57 4.48 22.53
N PHE A 80 12.02 3.44 21.91
CA PHE A 80 12.08 3.24 20.47
C PHE A 80 10.74 2.76 19.87
N PRO A 81 9.71 3.61 19.89
CA PRO A 81 8.41 3.28 19.33
C PRO A 81 8.43 3.28 17.79
N ILE A 82 7.87 2.23 17.19
CA ILE A 82 7.70 2.13 15.75
C ILE A 82 6.24 1.95 15.35
N LEU A 83 5.85 2.50 14.20
CA LEU A 83 4.61 2.16 13.48
C LEU A 83 4.98 1.39 12.22
N LEU A 84 4.35 0.23 12.01
CA LEU A 84 4.50 -0.57 10.80
C LEU A 84 3.14 -0.92 10.18
N SER A 85 3.12 -1.20 8.88
CA SER A 85 1.98 -1.73 8.13
C SER A 85 2.06 -3.25 7.99
N GLU A 86 1.01 -3.89 7.50
CA GLU A 86 1.07 -5.31 7.14
C GLU A 86 1.97 -5.55 5.93
N ALA A 87 1.94 -4.64 4.93
CA ALA A 87 2.77 -4.74 3.73
C ALA A 87 3.11 -3.35 3.16
N GLY A 88 4.38 -3.06 3.00
CA GLY A 88 4.88 -1.82 2.38
C GLY A 88 4.93 -0.62 3.32
N MET A 89 4.62 0.55 2.79
CA MET A 89 4.72 1.83 3.48
C MET A 89 3.49 2.09 4.37
N PRO A 90 3.66 2.30 5.69
CA PRO A 90 2.55 2.66 6.58
C PRO A 90 1.82 3.92 6.13
N ALA A 91 0.53 4.01 6.45
CA ALA A 91 -0.38 5.11 6.11
C ALA A 91 -0.74 5.26 4.61
N ILE A 92 -0.15 4.47 3.72
CA ILE A 92 -0.51 4.47 2.29
C ILE A 92 -1.52 3.36 2.02
N SER A 93 -2.80 3.71 1.96
CA SER A 93 -3.97 2.81 1.94
C SER A 93 -4.18 2.00 3.23
N ASP A 94 -3.32 2.16 4.21
CA ASP A 94 -3.30 1.53 5.53
C ASP A 94 -3.60 2.54 6.64
N PRO A 95 -3.90 2.10 7.87
CA PRO A 95 -3.95 2.97 9.04
C PRO A 95 -2.59 3.65 9.30
N GLY A 96 -2.62 4.84 9.90
CA GLY A 96 -1.38 5.54 10.26
C GLY A 96 -1.49 7.06 10.17
N TYR A 97 -2.16 7.58 9.15
CA TYR A 97 -2.28 9.02 8.95
C TYR A 97 -2.78 9.77 10.19
N LEU A 98 -3.84 9.26 10.84
CA LEU A 98 -4.43 9.90 12.02
C LEU A 98 -3.44 9.92 13.21
N LEU A 99 -2.74 8.81 13.45
CA LEU A 99 -1.71 8.72 14.49
C LEU A 99 -0.56 9.68 14.23
N ILE A 100 0.03 9.64 13.02
CA ILE A 100 1.14 10.52 12.62
C ILE A 100 0.75 11.99 12.80
N ARG A 101 -0.42 12.38 12.30
CA ARG A 101 -0.93 13.76 12.43
C ARG A 101 -1.07 14.19 13.89
N ASN A 102 -1.58 13.33 14.76
CA ASN A 102 -1.77 13.68 16.16
C ASN A 102 -0.45 13.66 16.95
N CYS A 103 0.50 12.78 16.63
CA CYS A 103 1.87 12.85 17.17
C CYS A 103 2.53 14.19 16.85
N ILE A 104 2.47 14.66 15.60
CA ILE A 104 2.98 15.97 15.20
C ILE A 104 2.32 17.09 15.99
N LYS A 105 0.98 17.06 16.16
CA LYS A 105 0.25 18.05 16.96
C LYS A 105 0.65 18.05 18.44
N ALA A 106 1.01 16.88 18.98
CA ALA A 106 1.50 16.72 20.35
C ALA A 106 2.98 17.09 20.53
N GLY A 107 3.66 17.56 19.47
CA GLY A 107 5.07 17.97 19.50
C GLY A 107 6.06 16.81 19.45
N LEU A 108 5.62 15.60 19.08
CA LEU A 108 6.49 14.45 18.84
C LEU A 108 7.18 14.59 17.48
N GLU A 109 8.42 14.16 17.39
CA GLU A 109 9.11 14.04 16.12
C GLU A 109 8.66 12.79 15.35
N ILE A 110 8.67 12.89 14.02
CA ILE A 110 8.36 11.76 13.13
C ILE A 110 9.58 11.49 12.26
N GLU A 111 10.06 10.27 12.28
CA GLU A 111 11.06 9.78 11.34
C GLU A 111 10.44 8.76 10.40
N VAL A 112 10.55 8.96 9.09
CA VAL A 112 10.02 8.05 8.07
C VAL A 112 11.16 7.33 7.39
N ILE A 113 11.15 6.00 7.45
CA ILE A 113 12.14 5.15 6.80
C ILE A 113 11.64 4.84 5.37
N PRO A 114 12.46 5.03 4.33
CA PRO A 114 12.08 4.63 2.97
C PRO A 114 12.00 3.10 2.85
N GLY A 115 11.10 2.61 1.99
CA GLY A 115 10.97 1.17 1.78
C GLY A 115 10.02 0.79 0.66
N ALA A 116 9.65 -0.49 0.62
CA ALA A 116 8.84 -1.07 -0.43
C ALA A 116 7.46 -0.40 -0.56
N SER A 117 6.99 -0.25 -1.81
CA SER A 117 5.67 0.25 -2.14
C SER A 117 5.14 -0.44 -3.39
N ALA A 118 4.06 -1.21 -3.24
CA ALA A 118 3.45 -1.95 -4.35
C ALA A 118 3.02 -1.02 -5.50
N GLY A 119 2.49 0.17 -5.18
CA GLY A 119 2.09 1.15 -6.18
C GLY A 119 3.25 1.65 -7.05
N LEU A 120 4.43 1.92 -6.46
CA LEU A 120 5.61 2.36 -7.20
C LEU A 120 6.25 1.22 -8.00
N VAL A 121 6.33 0.02 -7.43
CA VAL A 121 6.83 -1.17 -8.15
C VAL A 121 5.95 -1.45 -9.37
N ALA A 122 4.62 -1.43 -9.19
CA ALA A 122 3.67 -1.59 -10.28
C ALA A 122 3.82 -0.51 -11.35
N LEU A 123 3.92 0.76 -10.94
CA LEU A 123 4.07 1.90 -11.85
C LEU A 123 5.30 1.74 -12.74
N VAL A 124 6.47 1.47 -12.15
CA VAL A 124 7.72 1.25 -12.91
C VAL A 124 7.60 -0.01 -13.78
N GLY A 125 7.09 -1.11 -13.21
CA GLY A 125 6.92 -2.38 -13.93
C GLY A 125 5.84 -2.35 -15.02
N SER A 126 4.93 -1.37 -15.02
CA SER A 126 3.88 -1.24 -16.05
C SER A 126 4.42 -0.88 -17.44
N GLY A 127 5.54 -0.16 -17.50
CA GLY A 127 6.06 0.42 -18.74
C GLY A 127 5.33 1.70 -19.18
N LEU A 128 4.33 2.16 -18.43
CA LEU A 128 3.65 3.43 -18.67
C LEU A 128 4.48 4.62 -18.14
N PRO A 129 4.29 5.85 -18.67
CA PRO A 129 4.98 7.03 -18.17
C PRO A 129 4.82 7.20 -16.65
N CYS A 130 5.93 7.40 -15.94
CA CYS A 130 5.97 7.39 -14.48
C CYS A 130 6.55 8.67 -13.85
N ASP A 131 6.91 9.67 -14.65
CA ASP A 131 7.41 10.97 -14.19
C ASP A 131 6.37 11.79 -13.42
N LYS A 132 5.09 11.63 -13.80
CA LYS A 132 3.93 12.20 -13.14
C LYS A 132 2.82 11.17 -13.08
N PHE A 133 2.26 10.96 -11.91
CA PHE A 133 1.19 9.99 -11.72
C PHE A 133 0.22 10.38 -10.60
N HIS A 134 -0.94 9.76 -10.62
CA HIS A 134 -1.95 9.84 -9.57
C HIS A 134 -2.04 8.49 -8.85
N PHE A 135 -1.98 8.52 -7.52
CA PHE A 135 -2.25 7.36 -6.70
C PHE A 135 -3.67 7.47 -6.11
N GLU A 136 -4.55 6.57 -6.52
CA GLU A 136 -5.95 6.54 -6.10
C GLU A 136 -6.17 5.68 -4.84
N GLY A 137 -5.32 4.66 -4.61
CA GLY A 137 -5.61 3.61 -3.64
C GLY A 137 -6.74 2.70 -4.13
N PHE A 138 -7.63 2.27 -3.22
CA PHE A 138 -8.80 1.45 -3.59
C PHE A 138 -9.96 2.30 -4.08
N LEU A 139 -10.54 1.91 -5.21
CA LEU A 139 -11.78 2.50 -5.69
C LEU A 139 -12.94 2.24 -4.70
N PRO A 140 -13.86 3.21 -4.52
CA PRO A 140 -15.06 2.99 -3.73
C PRO A 140 -15.83 1.74 -4.18
N THR A 141 -16.44 1.03 -3.24
CA THR A 141 -17.22 -0.19 -3.55
C THR A 141 -18.63 0.10 -4.08
N LYS A 142 -19.19 1.26 -3.77
CA LYS A 142 -20.57 1.68 -4.11
C LYS A 142 -20.59 3.13 -4.60
N SER A 143 -21.08 4.04 -3.77
CA SER A 143 -21.20 5.47 -4.11
C SER A 143 -19.85 6.09 -4.47
N GLY A 144 -19.82 6.94 -5.49
CA GLY A 144 -18.62 7.64 -5.94
C GLY A 144 -17.72 6.86 -6.91
N ARG A 145 -17.93 5.55 -7.11
CA ARG A 145 -17.06 4.71 -7.94
C ARG A 145 -17.00 5.15 -9.41
N LYS A 146 -18.17 5.40 -10.02
CA LYS A 146 -18.25 5.87 -11.42
C LYS A 146 -17.57 7.23 -11.61
N GLN A 147 -17.77 8.15 -10.69
CA GLN A 147 -17.13 9.47 -10.71
C GLN A 147 -15.59 9.36 -10.61
N ARG A 148 -15.08 8.38 -9.83
CA ARG A 148 -13.62 8.15 -9.76
C ARG A 148 -13.08 7.55 -11.06
N LEU A 149 -13.78 6.61 -11.68
CA LEU A 149 -13.39 6.07 -12.99
C LEU A 149 -13.41 7.16 -14.07
N GLU A 150 -14.43 8.00 -14.10
CA GLU A 150 -14.52 9.14 -15.00
C GLU A 150 -13.37 10.16 -14.75
N PHE A 151 -13.06 10.45 -13.49
CA PHE A 151 -11.93 11.29 -13.12
C PHE A 151 -10.63 10.72 -13.65
N ILE A 152 -10.36 9.42 -13.44
CA ILE A 152 -9.14 8.74 -13.88
C ILE A 152 -9.04 8.76 -15.40
N ASN A 153 -10.14 8.48 -16.13
CA ASN A 153 -10.16 8.56 -17.59
C ASN A 153 -9.80 9.95 -18.13
N ASN A 154 -10.20 11.02 -17.42
CA ASN A 154 -9.89 12.39 -17.80
C ASN A 154 -8.56 12.90 -17.27
N TYR A 155 -7.89 12.14 -16.38
CA TYR A 155 -6.62 12.54 -15.80
C TYR A 155 -5.48 12.48 -16.83
N PRO A 156 -4.63 13.52 -16.96
CA PRO A 156 -3.64 13.59 -18.03
C PRO A 156 -2.44 12.65 -17.85
N TYR A 157 -2.19 12.16 -16.64
CA TYR A 157 -1.05 11.32 -16.30
C TYR A 157 -1.49 9.92 -15.86
N THR A 158 -0.52 8.99 -15.78
CA THR A 158 -0.74 7.62 -15.31
C THR A 158 -1.41 7.60 -13.94
N SER A 159 -2.36 6.69 -13.76
CA SER A 159 -3.03 6.46 -12.49
C SER A 159 -2.75 5.05 -11.96
N VAL A 160 -2.56 4.93 -10.65
CA VAL A 160 -2.30 3.68 -9.94
C VAL A 160 -3.43 3.41 -8.98
N ILE A 161 -4.08 2.25 -9.11
CA ILE A 161 -5.17 1.81 -8.22
C ILE A 161 -4.83 0.44 -7.61
N TYR A 162 -5.20 0.24 -6.35
CA TYR A 162 -5.25 -1.08 -5.73
C TYR A 162 -6.60 -1.73 -6.00
N GLU A 163 -6.59 -3.01 -6.35
CA GLU A 163 -7.84 -3.72 -6.61
C GLU A 163 -7.85 -5.13 -6.01
N SER A 164 -9.03 -5.55 -5.59
CA SER A 164 -9.24 -6.88 -5.06
C SER A 164 -9.32 -7.93 -6.17
N PRO A 165 -8.79 -9.16 -5.98
CA PRO A 165 -8.94 -10.25 -6.92
C PRO A 165 -10.42 -10.62 -7.17
N TYR A 166 -11.30 -10.32 -6.23
CA TYR A 166 -12.75 -10.55 -6.39
C TYR A 166 -13.47 -9.50 -7.23
N ARG A 167 -12.83 -8.34 -7.45
CA ARG A 167 -13.45 -7.20 -8.14
C ARG A 167 -12.79 -6.85 -9.48
N ILE A 168 -11.58 -7.32 -9.73
CA ILE A 168 -10.79 -6.91 -10.90
C ILE A 168 -11.57 -7.08 -12.21
N ASN A 169 -12.21 -8.23 -12.46
CA ASN A 169 -12.99 -8.46 -13.69
C ASN A 169 -14.14 -7.46 -13.82
N LYS A 170 -14.84 -7.19 -12.72
CA LYS A 170 -15.91 -6.18 -12.71
C LYS A 170 -15.34 -4.79 -12.98
N THR A 171 -14.22 -4.44 -12.39
CA THR A 171 -13.55 -3.14 -12.58
C THR A 171 -13.15 -2.94 -14.03
N LEU A 172 -12.56 -3.94 -14.68
CA LEU A 172 -12.19 -3.89 -16.09
C LEU A 172 -13.42 -3.70 -17.00
N GLN A 173 -14.53 -4.38 -16.71
CA GLN A 173 -15.78 -4.22 -17.46
C GLN A 173 -16.39 -2.82 -17.25
N GLU A 174 -16.42 -2.30 -16.02
CA GLU A 174 -16.88 -0.95 -15.74
C GLU A 174 -16.02 0.13 -16.40
N MET A 175 -14.73 -0.12 -16.58
CA MET A 175 -13.84 0.80 -17.29
C MET A 175 -14.28 1.00 -18.74
N LEU A 176 -14.83 0.00 -19.44
CA LEU A 176 -15.34 0.15 -20.81
C LEU A 176 -16.51 1.14 -20.93
N GLU A 177 -17.17 1.52 -19.82
CA GLU A 177 -18.19 2.59 -19.85
C GLU A 177 -17.56 4.00 -20.03
N PHE A 178 -16.26 4.15 -19.72
CA PHE A 178 -15.58 5.45 -19.66
C PHE A 178 -14.35 5.53 -20.55
N PHE A 179 -13.60 4.44 -20.66
CA PHE A 179 -12.32 4.36 -21.39
C PHE A 179 -12.53 3.76 -22.78
N SER A 180 -11.71 4.18 -23.75
CA SER A 180 -11.70 3.53 -25.06
C SER A 180 -11.23 2.06 -24.95
N PRO A 181 -11.69 1.15 -25.83
CA PRO A 181 -11.25 -0.25 -25.83
C PRO A 181 -9.74 -0.44 -26.00
N ASP A 182 -9.09 0.47 -26.70
CA ASP A 182 -7.65 0.51 -26.97
C ASP A 182 -6.84 1.23 -25.87
N HIS A 183 -7.47 1.63 -24.75
CA HIS A 183 -6.79 2.35 -23.68
C HIS A 183 -5.71 1.50 -23.02
N PRO A 184 -4.43 1.98 -22.94
CA PRO A 184 -3.35 1.18 -22.38
C PRO A 184 -3.47 1.02 -20.86
N ILE A 185 -3.35 -0.20 -20.39
CA ILE A 185 -3.34 -0.55 -18.96
C ILE A 185 -2.31 -1.63 -18.65
N ALA A 186 -1.97 -1.78 -17.38
CA ALA A 186 -1.20 -2.91 -16.88
C ALA A 186 -1.82 -3.46 -15.59
N ILE A 187 -1.99 -4.77 -15.51
CA ILE A 187 -2.34 -5.49 -14.28
C ILE A 187 -1.06 -6.07 -13.70
N CYS A 188 -0.72 -5.63 -12.49
CA CYS A 188 0.46 -6.10 -11.75
C CYS A 188 -0.05 -6.91 -10.54
N ARG A 189 0.28 -8.19 -10.50
CA ARG A 189 -0.25 -9.11 -9.51
C ARG A 189 0.88 -9.77 -8.70
N GLU A 190 0.66 -9.94 -7.39
CA GLU A 190 1.57 -10.67 -6.49
C GLU A 190 3.03 -10.18 -6.61
N LEU A 191 3.20 -8.85 -6.67
CA LEU A 191 4.50 -8.20 -6.81
C LEU A 191 5.49 -8.68 -5.75
N THR A 192 6.72 -8.95 -6.17
CA THR A 192 7.84 -9.51 -5.39
C THR A 192 7.63 -10.94 -4.85
N LYS A 193 6.47 -11.56 -5.12
CA LYS A 193 6.14 -12.92 -4.66
C LYS A 193 6.43 -13.97 -5.75
N MET A 194 6.39 -15.24 -5.37
CA MET A 194 6.62 -16.37 -6.28
C MET A 194 5.75 -16.35 -7.55
N HIS A 195 4.55 -15.79 -7.45
CA HIS A 195 3.58 -15.72 -8.56
C HIS A 195 3.43 -14.31 -9.11
N GLU A 196 4.50 -13.53 -9.08
CA GLU A 196 4.54 -12.21 -9.69
C GLU A 196 4.16 -12.28 -11.17
N GLU A 197 3.28 -11.38 -11.58
CA GLU A 197 2.78 -11.34 -12.95
C GLU A 197 2.48 -9.91 -13.38
N PHE A 198 2.92 -9.56 -14.59
CA PHE A 198 2.58 -8.31 -15.26
C PHE A 198 1.84 -8.63 -16.57
N ILE A 199 0.59 -8.18 -16.69
CA ILE A 199 -0.22 -8.29 -17.91
C ILE A 199 -0.37 -6.86 -18.45
N ARG A 200 0.19 -6.59 -19.62
CA ARG A 200 0.22 -5.27 -20.25
C ARG A 200 -0.48 -5.32 -21.60
N GLY A 201 -1.18 -4.28 -21.98
CA GLY A 201 -1.85 -4.18 -23.28
C GLY A 201 -3.03 -3.22 -23.26
N GLN A 202 -3.85 -3.32 -24.27
CA GLN A 202 -5.09 -2.55 -24.39
C GLN A 202 -6.19 -3.14 -23.49
N LEU A 203 -7.06 -2.30 -22.99
CA LEU A 203 -8.13 -2.69 -22.06
C LEU A 203 -8.97 -3.86 -22.60
N SER A 204 -9.42 -3.80 -23.85
CA SER A 204 -10.23 -4.86 -24.47
C SER A 204 -9.46 -6.18 -24.63
N GLU A 205 -8.19 -6.12 -25.00
CA GLU A 205 -7.32 -7.31 -25.14
C GLU A 205 -7.10 -8.00 -23.79
N ILE A 206 -6.81 -7.22 -22.75
CA ILE A 206 -6.62 -7.74 -21.39
C ILE A 206 -7.92 -8.35 -20.87
N ILE A 207 -9.07 -7.75 -21.11
CA ILE A 207 -10.37 -8.32 -20.73
C ILE A 207 -10.57 -9.69 -21.40
N GLU A 208 -10.32 -9.79 -22.69
CA GLU A 208 -10.50 -11.08 -23.42
C GLU A 208 -9.48 -12.12 -22.95
N GLN A 209 -8.21 -11.75 -22.81
CA GLN A 209 -7.14 -12.62 -22.33
C GLN A 209 -7.42 -13.17 -20.92
N THR A 210 -8.08 -12.41 -20.08
CA THR A 210 -8.26 -12.73 -18.65
C THR A 210 -9.68 -13.13 -18.27
N LYS A 211 -10.59 -13.28 -19.23
CA LYS A 211 -12.03 -13.56 -18.98
C LYS A 211 -12.28 -14.78 -18.10
N ASP A 212 -11.51 -15.86 -18.28
CA ASP A 212 -11.64 -17.11 -17.54
C ASP A 212 -10.66 -17.20 -16.35
N LYS A 213 -9.86 -16.16 -16.13
CA LYS A 213 -8.84 -16.17 -15.08
C LYS A 213 -9.47 -16.08 -13.69
N LYS A 214 -9.15 -17.04 -12.84
CA LYS A 214 -9.46 -17.02 -11.41
C LYS A 214 -8.37 -16.26 -10.67
N TRP A 215 -8.63 -15.00 -10.42
CA TRP A 215 -7.70 -14.13 -9.73
C TRP A 215 -7.51 -14.52 -8.26
N LYS A 216 -6.27 -14.48 -7.80
CA LYS A 216 -5.87 -14.64 -6.39
C LYS A 216 -4.74 -13.68 -6.08
N GLY A 217 -4.61 -13.34 -4.80
CA GLY A 217 -3.55 -12.48 -4.31
C GLY A 217 -3.85 -10.99 -4.48
N GLU A 218 -2.83 -10.18 -4.42
CA GLU A 218 -2.91 -8.72 -4.44
C GLU A 218 -2.69 -8.18 -5.85
N ILE A 219 -3.47 -7.17 -6.22
CA ILE A 219 -3.48 -6.62 -7.56
C ILE A 219 -3.31 -5.10 -7.51
N VAL A 220 -2.41 -4.60 -8.32
CA VAL A 220 -2.29 -3.19 -8.66
C VAL A 220 -2.63 -3.02 -10.14
N LEU A 221 -3.56 -2.12 -10.44
CA LEU A 221 -3.91 -1.74 -11.81
C LEU A 221 -3.28 -0.38 -12.11
N VAL A 222 -2.50 -0.32 -13.17
CA VAL A 222 -1.89 0.91 -13.68
C VAL A 222 -2.56 1.29 -14.98
N ILE A 223 -3.03 2.52 -15.09
CA ILE A 223 -3.87 3.02 -16.18
C ILE A 223 -3.15 4.21 -16.82
N ALA A 224 -2.98 4.19 -18.12
CA ALA A 224 -2.37 5.29 -18.86
C ALA A 224 -3.17 6.60 -18.68
N GLY A 225 -2.48 7.73 -18.69
CA GLY A 225 -3.15 9.04 -18.73
C GLY A 225 -3.86 9.28 -20.05
N LYS A 226 -4.86 10.17 -20.06
CA LYS A 226 -5.74 10.47 -21.21
C LYS A 226 -5.04 10.68 -22.55
N ASN A 227 -3.83 11.23 -22.54
CA ASN A 227 -3.09 11.60 -23.76
C ASN A 227 -2.09 10.53 -24.22
N ILE A 228 -2.02 9.39 -23.53
CA ILE A 228 -1.09 8.30 -23.83
C ILE A 228 -1.85 7.25 -24.64
N LYS A 229 -1.47 7.05 -25.91
CA LYS A 229 -2.19 6.17 -26.84
C LYS A 229 -1.50 4.84 -27.14
N ASN A 230 -0.22 4.70 -26.83
CA ASN A 230 0.55 3.48 -27.11
C ASN A 230 1.41 3.09 -25.91
N LEU A 231 1.53 1.79 -25.67
CA LEU A 231 2.54 1.17 -24.81
C LEU A 231 3.77 0.85 -25.66
#